data_b0110d3dc1793c38cb3af5ae87c11dae
#
_entry.id   b0110d3dc1793c38cb3af5ae87c11dae
#
_cell.length_a   1.000
_cell.length_b   1.000
_cell.length_c   1.000
_cell.angle_alpha   90.00
_cell.angle_beta   90.00
_cell.angle_gamma   90.00
#
_symmetry.space_group_name_H-M   'P 1'
#
loop_
_entity.id
_entity.type
_entity.pdbx_description
1 polymer ?
#
loop_
_entity_poly.entity_id
_entity_poly.type
_entity_poly.pdbx_seq_one_letter_code
_entity_poly.pdbx_strand_id
1 'polypeptide(L)'
;PKRIRWSMDFFYPNLQNDMWRIVGYLATGDKSHFLMPGGRKFDKERIEAFCRCRGIALYDTAVEVIRLKDNASDNFLQVVREVDLASLLARIPACRTLVTTGQKATDTLRAITGCDEPAVGQSVGFEYAGRNMRLWRMPSSSRAYPRPVEWKAEFYRKVFEMNEIL
;
A
#
# COMPACT_ATOMS: atom_id res chain seq x y z
N PRO A 1 5.07 -13.10 -0.37
CA PRO A 1 5.98 -13.88 -1.23
C PRO A 1 7.10 -14.49 -0.40
N LYS A 2 7.63 -15.67 -0.85
CA LYS A 2 8.80 -16.26 -0.22
C LYS A 2 9.95 -15.23 -0.22
N ARG A 3 10.75 -15.18 0.85
CA ARG A 3 11.89 -14.24 0.98
C ARG A 3 12.88 -14.30 -0.21
N ILE A 4 13.02 -15.44 -0.88
CA ILE A 4 13.83 -15.58 -2.09
C ILE A 4 13.42 -14.64 -3.24
N ARG A 5 12.20 -14.11 -3.22
CA ARG A 5 11.69 -13.14 -4.22
C ARG A 5 11.81 -11.69 -3.76
N TRP A 6 12.39 -11.44 -2.59
CA TRP A 6 12.56 -10.09 -2.07
C TRP A 6 13.81 -9.45 -2.66
N SER A 7 13.65 -8.28 -3.22
CA SER A 7 14.76 -7.47 -3.72
C SER A 7 15.28 -6.49 -2.66
N MET A 8 14.56 -6.34 -1.55
CA MET A 8 14.93 -5.53 -0.39
C MET A 8 14.17 -6.00 0.85
N ASP A 9 14.65 -5.63 2.03
CA ASP A 9 13.95 -5.87 3.31
C ASP A 9 13.12 -4.63 3.70
N PHE A 10 12.02 -4.43 3.00
CA PHE A 10 11.04 -3.37 3.22
C PHE A 10 9.70 -3.75 2.59
N PHE A 11 8.66 -2.90 2.70
CA PHE A 11 7.34 -3.14 2.11
C PHE A 11 7.41 -3.23 0.58
N TYR A 12 6.54 -4.05 -0.01
CA TYR A 12 6.50 -4.34 -1.46
C TYR A 12 7.86 -4.74 -2.04
N PRO A 13 8.55 -5.73 -1.44
CA PRO A 13 9.93 -6.09 -1.78
C PRO A 13 10.09 -6.77 -3.15
N ASN A 14 9.00 -7.28 -3.71
CA ASN A 14 9.04 -8.09 -4.93
C ASN A 14 9.00 -7.19 -6.18
N LEU A 15 9.94 -7.38 -7.09
CA LEU A 15 9.96 -6.70 -8.39
C LEU A 15 8.73 -6.99 -9.27
N GLN A 16 7.96 -8.05 -8.97
CA GLN A 16 6.65 -8.31 -9.58
C GLN A 16 5.50 -7.52 -8.94
N ASN A 17 5.81 -6.55 -8.08
CA ASN A 17 4.88 -5.57 -7.57
C ASN A 17 5.28 -4.19 -8.09
N ASP A 18 4.30 -3.42 -8.59
CA ASP A 18 4.54 -2.13 -9.22
C ASP A 18 4.47 -0.94 -8.25
N MET A 19 4.26 -1.15 -6.94
CA MET A 19 4.08 -0.05 -5.98
C MET A 19 5.16 1.03 -6.13
N TRP A 20 6.43 0.66 -6.05
CA TRP A 20 7.52 1.63 -6.11
C TRP A 20 7.74 2.21 -7.51
N ARG A 21 7.25 1.53 -8.57
CA ARG A 21 7.20 2.10 -9.92
C ARG A 21 6.08 3.13 -10.06
N ILE A 22 4.93 2.87 -9.46
CA ILE A 22 3.81 3.81 -9.40
C ILE A 22 4.25 5.09 -8.66
N VAL A 23 4.82 4.93 -7.47
CA VAL A 23 5.27 6.06 -6.66
C VAL A 23 6.38 6.85 -7.36
N GLY A 24 7.37 6.18 -7.94
CA GLY A 24 8.45 6.82 -8.70
C GLY A 24 7.91 7.60 -9.90
N TYR A 25 7.02 7.00 -10.67
CA TYR A 25 6.39 7.66 -11.80
C TYR A 25 5.60 8.91 -11.41
N LEU A 26 4.84 8.85 -10.33
CA LEU A 26 4.09 10.00 -9.82
C LEU A 26 5.00 11.13 -9.33
N ALA A 27 6.07 10.79 -8.63
CA ALA A 27 6.98 11.77 -8.02
C ALA A 27 7.93 12.43 -9.02
N THR A 28 8.35 11.72 -10.07
CA THR A 28 9.43 12.17 -10.95
C THR A 28 9.18 11.96 -12.45
N GLY A 29 8.09 11.31 -12.84
CA GLY A 29 7.84 10.87 -14.23
C GLY A 29 8.62 9.59 -14.62
N ASP A 30 9.48 9.07 -13.75
CA ASP A 30 10.33 7.90 -14.03
C ASP A 30 9.91 6.68 -13.18
N LYS A 31 9.45 5.62 -13.85
CA LYS A 31 9.11 4.34 -13.21
C LYS A 31 10.31 3.63 -12.59
N SER A 32 11.51 3.96 -13.01
CA SER A 32 12.76 3.37 -12.55
C SER A 32 13.39 4.13 -11.39
N HIS A 33 12.80 5.25 -10.95
CA HIS A 33 13.35 6.16 -9.94
C HIS A 33 13.82 5.44 -8.66
N PHE A 34 13.09 4.44 -8.23
CA PHE A 34 13.42 3.65 -7.03
C PHE A 34 14.11 2.32 -7.31
N LEU A 35 14.61 2.11 -8.53
CA LEU A 35 15.43 0.95 -8.85
C LEU A 35 16.92 1.29 -8.70
N MET A 36 17.69 0.33 -8.19
CA MET A 36 19.14 0.36 -8.24
C MET A 36 19.63 0.27 -9.68
N PRO A 37 20.84 0.75 -10.00
CA PRO A 37 21.46 0.53 -11.30
C PRO A 37 21.40 -0.95 -11.70
N GLY A 38 21.02 -1.22 -12.96
CA GLY A 38 20.77 -2.56 -13.45
C GLY A 38 19.35 -3.11 -13.23
N GLY A 39 18.49 -2.41 -12.48
CA GLY A 39 17.04 -2.68 -12.38
C GLY A 39 16.65 -3.98 -11.66
N ARG A 40 17.58 -4.66 -11.01
CA ARG A 40 17.38 -5.97 -10.37
C ARG A 40 17.00 -5.89 -8.89
N LYS A 41 17.04 -4.70 -8.29
CA LYS A 41 16.70 -4.44 -6.88
C LYS A 41 16.08 -3.08 -6.75
N PHE A 42 15.22 -2.91 -5.74
CA PHE A 42 14.78 -1.59 -5.30
C PHE A 42 15.84 -0.95 -4.40
N ASP A 43 15.93 0.38 -4.48
CA ASP A 43 16.76 1.22 -3.60
C ASP A 43 15.99 1.51 -2.31
N LYS A 44 16.19 0.66 -1.30
CA LYS A 44 15.50 0.76 0.00
C LYS A 44 15.75 2.12 0.66
N GLU A 45 16.98 2.60 0.68
CA GLU A 45 17.33 3.85 1.38
C GLU A 45 16.62 5.05 0.75
N ARG A 46 16.58 5.11 -0.57
CA ARG A 46 15.85 6.15 -1.32
C ARG A 46 14.35 6.09 -1.05
N ILE A 47 13.78 4.89 -1.03
CA ILE A 47 12.35 4.68 -0.73
C ILE A 47 12.03 5.13 0.70
N GLU A 48 12.80 4.71 1.69
CA GLU A 48 12.59 5.09 3.09
C GLU A 48 12.75 6.61 3.30
N ALA A 49 13.74 7.23 2.65
CA ALA A 49 13.92 8.66 2.69
C ALA A 49 12.72 9.40 2.10
N PHE A 50 12.21 8.94 0.95
CA PHE A 50 11.01 9.47 0.33
C PHE A 50 9.79 9.36 1.26
N CYS A 51 9.54 8.17 1.82
CA CYS A 51 8.41 7.95 2.72
C CYS A 51 8.47 8.86 3.95
N ARG A 52 9.65 9.00 4.58
CA ARG A 52 9.85 9.90 5.71
C ARG A 52 9.62 11.36 5.35
N CYS A 53 10.18 11.81 4.23
CA CYS A 53 10.04 13.18 3.77
C CYS A 53 8.59 13.56 3.44
N ARG A 54 7.82 12.61 2.92
CA ARG A 54 6.45 12.83 2.45
C ARG A 54 5.37 12.36 3.44
N GLY A 55 5.74 11.97 4.65
CA GLY A 55 4.79 11.56 5.68
C GLY A 55 4.02 10.27 5.35
N ILE A 56 4.63 9.35 4.60
CA ILE A 56 4.03 8.07 4.24
C ILE A 56 4.43 7.02 5.26
N ALA A 57 3.46 6.47 5.98
CA ALA A 57 3.63 5.30 6.82
C ALA A 57 3.09 4.05 6.10
N LEU A 58 3.78 2.93 6.25
CA LEU A 58 3.40 1.64 5.64
C LEU A 58 3.21 0.60 6.73
N TYR A 59 2.18 -0.22 6.58
CA TYR A 59 1.95 -1.36 7.45
C TYR A 59 1.11 -2.43 6.74
N ASP A 60 1.26 -3.69 7.14
CA ASP A 60 0.43 -4.79 6.64
C ASP A 60 -0.89 -4.86 7.42
N THR A 61 -2.01 -5.08 6.73
CA THR A 61 -3.34 -5.22 7.36
C THR A 61 -3.50 -6.55 8.12
N ALA A 62 -2.63 -7.54 7.84
CA ALA A 62 -2.59 -8.83 8.51
C ALA A 62 -1.24 -9.03 9.18
N VAL A 63 -1.24 -9.26 10.49
CA VAL A 63 -0.03 -9.54 11.28
C VAL A 63 0.37 -11.00 11.16
N GLU A 64 -0.61 -11.89 11.07
CA GLU A 64 -0.41 -13.33 10.95
C GLU A 64 -1.36 -13.91 9.91
N VAL A 65 -0.84 -14.71 8.99
CA VAL A 65 -1.59 -15.33 7.90
C VAL A 65 -1.20 -16.79 7.72
N ILE A 66 -2.20 -17.62 7.40
CA ILE A 66 -1.98 -18.99 6.92
C ILE A 66 -2.13 -18.96 5.39
N ARG A 67 -1.16 -19.52 4.70
CA ARG A 67 -1.18 -19.63 3.24
C ARG A 67 -1.75 -20.99 2.85
N LEU A 68 -2.97 -20.99 2.28
CA LEU A 68 -3.70 -22.22 1.93
C LEU A 68 -3.13 -22.90 0.68
N LYS A 69 -2.43 -22.16 -0.20
CA LYS A 69 -1.74 -22.68 -1.38
C LYS A 69 -0.39 -22.02 -1.52
N ASP A 70 0.59 -22.74 -2.06
CA ASP A 70 1.96 -22.23 -2.24
C ASP A 70 2.07 -21.26 -3.45
N ASN A 71 1.25 -20.22 -3.47
CA ASN A 71 1.30 -19.14 -4.45
C ASN A 71 1.24 -17.77 -3.78
N ALA A 72 1.47 -16.70 -4.55
CA ALA A 72 1.52 -15.33 -4.04
C ALA A 72 0.16 -14.61 -4.08
N SER A 73 -0.92 -15.30 -4.48
CA SER A 73 -2.25 -14.68 -4.56
C SER A 73 -2.85 -14.50 -3.17
N ASP A 74 -3.39 -13.32 -2.89
CA ASP A 74 -4.06 -13.00 -1.63
C ASP A 74 -5.37 -13.77 -1.46
N ASN A 75 -5.94 -14.32 -2.54
CA ASN A 75 -7.14 -15.16 -2.51
C ASN A 75 -6.95 -16.45 -1.69
N PHE A 76 -5.71 -16.88 -1.46
CA PHE A 76 -5.36 -18.07 -0.69
C PHE A 76 -4.69 -17.73 0.64
N LEU A 77 -4.87 -16.51 1.14
CA LEU A 77 -4.45 -16.10 2.48
C LEU A 77 -5.64 -16.16 3.43
N GLN A 78 -5.48 -16.93 4.49
CA GLN A 78 -6.36 -16.85 5.66
C GLN A 78 -5.69 -15.93 6.69
N VAL A 79 -6.34 -14.83 7.02
CA VAL A 79 -5.86 -13.92 8.08
C VAL A 79 -6.17 -14.58 9.42
N VAL A 80 -5.14 -14.77 10.25
CA VAL A 80 -5.25 -15.34 11.59
C VAL A 80 -5.33 -14.21 12.61
N ARG A 81 -4.53 -13.16 12.41
CA ARG A 81 -4.52 -11.98 13.28
C ARG A 81 -4.43 -10.71 12.45
N GLU A 82 -5.43 -9.87 12.62
CA GLU A 82 -5.49 -8.55 11.99
C GLU A 82 -4.59 -7.54 12.72
N VAL A 83 -4.33 -6.41 12.07
CA VAL A 83 -3.57 -5.31 12.64
C VAL A 83 -4.36 -4.63 13.77
N ASP A 84 -3.66 -4.26 14.84
CA ASP A 84 -4.20 -3.32 15.84
C ASP A 84 -4.08 -1.88 15.30
N LEU A 85 -5.09 -1.49 14.53
CA LEU A 85 -5.13 -0.19 13.87
C LEU A 85 -5.14 0.97 14.88
N ALA A 86 -5.82 0.81 16.02
CA ALA A 86 -5.89 1.87 17.03
C ALA A 86 -4.51 2.18 17.62
N SER A 87 -3.76 1.14 18.01
CA SER A 87 -2.39 1.29 18.50
C SER A 87 -1.45 1.87 17.45
N LEU A 88 -1.58 1.49 16.17
CA LEU A 88 -0.80 2.09 15.10
C LEU A 88 -1.09 3.58 14.92
N LEU A 89 -2.36 3.96 14.86
CA LEU A 89 -2.77 5.35 14.71
C LEU A 89 -2.35 6.21 15.92
N ALA A 90 -2.32 5.64 17.13
CA ALA A 90 -1.83 6.37 18.31
C ALA A 90 -0.36 6.81 18.14
N ARG A 91 0.46 6.06 17.40
CA ARG A 91 1.86 6.39 17.11
C ARG A 91 2.02 7.48 16.04
N ILE A 92 1.01 7.70 15.22
CA ILE A 92 0.99 8.70 14.13
C ILE A 92 -0.25 9.61 14.26
N PRO A 93 -0.29 10.48 15.28
CA PRO A 93 -1.50 11.23 15.64
C PRO A 93 -1.99 12.21 14.56
N ALA A 94 -1.13 12.62 13.63
CA ALA A 94 -1.51 13.49 12.51
C ALA A 94 -2.18 12.73 11.35
N CYS A 95 -2.10 11.40 11.30
CA CYS A 95 -2.67 10.61 10.21
C CYS A 95 -4.21 10.76 10.17
N ARG A 96 -4.73 11.08 8.99
CA ARG A 96 -6.17 11.20 8.69
C ARG A 96 -6.57 10.41 7.44
N THR A 97 -5.60 9.92 6.69
CA THR A 97 -5.83 9.22 5.42
C THR A 97 -5.24 7.82 5.49
N LEU A 98 -6.07 6.82 5.21
CA LEU A 98 -5.67 5.43 5.02
C LEU A 98 -5.80 5.08 3.54
N VAL A 99 -4.86 4.31 3.03
CA VAL A 99 -4.86 3.85 1.63
C VAL A 99 -4.68 2.34 1.61
N THR A 100 -5.63 1.63 1.03
CA THR A 100 -5.53 0.18 0.81
C THR A 100 -5.25 -0.13 -0.66
N THR A 101 -4.50 -1.19 -0.90
CA THR A 101 -4.18 -1.68 -2.24
C THR A 101 -4.79 -3.06 -2.47
N GLY A 102 -5.84 -3.11 -3.27
CA GLY A 102 -6.59 -4.33 -3.56
C GLY A 102 -7.69 -4.64 -2.55
N GLN A 103 -8.49 -5.65 -2.88
CA GLN A 103 -9.72 -6.00 -2.15
C GLN A 103 -9.44 -6.47 -0.71
N LYS A 104 -8.52 -7.41 -0.53
CA LYS A 104 -8.25 -8.04 0.77
C LYS A 104 -7.91 -7.04 1.86
N ALA A 105 -7.03 -6.07 1.56
CA ALA A 105 -6.67 -5.03 2.51
C ALA A 105 -7.85 -4.11 2.83
N THR A 106 -8.69 -3.82 1.84
CA THR A 106 -9.91 -3.02 2.01
C THR A 106 -10.90 -3.74 2.93
N ASP A 107 -11.17 -5.03 2.69
CA ASP A 107 -12.08 -5.83 3.49
C ASP A 107 -11.64 -5.91 4.96
N THR A 108 -10.33 -6.10 5.19
CA THR A 108 -9.77 -6.13 6.54
C THR A 108 -9.97 -4.79 7.26
N LEU A 109 -9.66 -3.65 6.62
CA LEU A 109 -9.87 -2.35 7.26
C LEU A 109 -11.34 -2.03 7.48
N ARG A 110 -12.23 -2.44 6.57
CA ARG A 110 -13.68 -2.30 6.77
C ARG A 110 -14.17 -3.11 7.97
N ALA A 111 -13.70 -4.34 8.12
CA ALA A 111 -14.03 -5.19 9.28
C ALA A 111 -13.61 -4.52 10.61
N ILE A 112 -12.42 -3.90 10.64
CA ILE A 112 -11.89 -3.21 11.83
C ILE A 112 -12.64 -1.90 12.12
N THR A 113 -12.95 -1.11 11.08
CA THR A 113 -13.44 0.27 11.24
C THR A 113 -14.95 0.42 11.13
N GLY A 114 -15.63 -0.56 10.53
CA GLY A 114 -17.06 -0.49 10.21
C GLY A 114 -17.42 0.48 9.09
N CYS A 115 -16.43 1.02 8.36
CA CYS A 115 -16.71 1.97 7.27
C CYS A 115 -17.30 1.30 6.04
N ASP A 116 -17.97 2.08 5.20
CA ASP A 116 -18.48 1.64 3.90
C ASP A 116 -17.33 1.24 2.95
N GLU A 117 -17.65 0.45 1.94
CA GLU A 117 -16.69 0.06 0.90
C GLU A 117 -16.50 1.18 -0.12
N PRO A 118 -15.31 1.78 -0.24
CA PRO A 118 -15.05 2.71 -1.33
C PRO A 118 -14.95 1.97 -2.67
N ALA A 119 -15.48 2.57 -3.73
CA ALA A 119 -15.19 2.10 -5.08
C ALA A 119 -13.68 2.26 -5.38
N VAL A 120 -13.15 1.48 -6.34
CA VAL A 120 -11.74 1.58 -6.73
C VAL A 120 -11.41 3.01 -7.22
N GLY A 121 -10.39 3.62 -6.66
CA GLY A 121 -10.01 5.01 -6.94
C GLY A 121 -10.85 6.06 -6.21
N GLN A 122 -11.73 5.64 -5.29
CA GLN A 122 -12.57 6.53 -4.49
C GLN A 122 -12.25 6.39 -3.01
N SER A 123 -12.87 7.24 -2.20
CA SER A 123 -12.72 7.25 -0.75
C SER A 123 -14.05 7.38 -0.04
N VAL A 124 -14.08 6.90 1.20
CA VAL A 124 -15.17 7.12 2.17
C VAL A 124 -14.62 7.77 3.43
N GLY A 125 -15.41 8.66 4.02
CA GLY A 125 -15.14 9.24 5.33
C GLY A 125 -15.72 8.36 6.42
N PHE A 126 -15.07 8.30 7.57
CA PHE A 126 -15.54 7.57 8.75
C PHE A 126 -14.90 8.12 10.00
N GLU A 127 -15.47 7.82 11.16
CA GLU A 127 -14.88 8.15 12.45
C GLU A 127 -14.24 6.88 13.05
N TYR A 128 -13.02 7.00 13.52
CA TYR A 128 -12.32 5.90 14.19
C TYR A 128 -11.35 6.42 15.24
N ALA A 129 -11.37 5.81 16.43
CA ALA A 129 -10.49 6.18 17.55
C ALA A 129 -10.55 7.70 17.85
N GLY A 130 -11.74 8.30 17.81
CA GLY A 130 -11.99 9.73 18.05
C GLY A 130 -11.44 10.66 16.95
N ARG A 131 -11.24 10.18 15.74
CA ARG A 131 -10.72 10.95 14.61
C ARG A 131 -11.61 10.82 13.38
N ASN A 132 -11.80 11.93 12.68
CA ASN A 132 -12.34 11.90 11.32
C ASN A 132 -11.25 11.38 10.36
N MET A 133 -11.51 10.22 9.77
CA MET A 133 -10.59 9.49 8.90
C MET A 133 -11.18 9.38 7.50
N ARG A 134 -10.33 9.08 6.54
CA ARG A 134 -10.70 8.80 5.16
C ARG A 134 -9.98 7.54 4.67
N LEU A 135 -10.74 6.58 4.16
CA LEU A 135 -10.21 5.37 3.52
C LEU A 135 -10.28 5.50 2.00
N TRP A 136 -9.14 5.41 1.35
CA TRP A 136 -9.02 5.28 -0.11
C TRP A 136 -8.77 3.83 -0.50
N ARG A 137 -9.47 3.36 -1.54
CA ARG A 137 -9.24 2.06 -2.13
C ARG A 137 -8.55 2.21 -3.48
N MET A 138 -7.32 1.68 -3.58
CA MET A 138 -6.56 1.67 -4.82
C MET A 138 -6.62 0.30 -5.50
N PRO A 139 -6.44 0.25 -6.82
CA PRO A 139 -6.26 -1.03 -7.50
C PRO A 139 -5.03 -1.75 -6.98
N SER A 140 -4.99 -3.07 -7.14
CA SER A 140 -3.82 -3.86 -6.76
C SER A 140 -2.57 -3.40 -7.51
N SER A 141 -1.49 -3.19 -6.78
CA SER A 141 -0.18 -2.89 -7.34
C SER A 141 0.56 -4.13 -7.87
N SER A 142 0.05 -5.33 -7.61
CA SER A 142 0.62 -6.58 -8.12
C SER A 142 0.57 -6.63 -9.65
N ARG A 143 1.60 -7.22 -10.28
CA ARG A 143 1.61 -7.53 -11.71
C ARG A 143 0.66 -8.67 -12.09
N ALA A 144 0.18 -9.45 -11.10
CA ALA A 144 -0.95 -10.37 -11.32
C ALA A 144 -2.25 -9.63 -11.68
N TYR A 145 -2.32 -8.32 -11.41
CA TYR A 145 -3.33 -7.42 -11.96
C TYR A 145 -2.73 -6.71 -13.18
N PRO A 146 -2.99 -7.20 -14.42
CA PRO A 146 -2.20 -6.87 -15.61
C PRO A 146 -2.61 -5.55 -16.24
N ARG A 147 -2.37 -4.45 -15.53
CA ARG A 147 -2.56 -3.08 -16.01
C ARG A 147 -1.22 -2.34 -16.02
N PRO A 148 -1.00 -1.42 -16.98
CA PRO A 148 0.20 -0.59 -17.03
C PRO A 148 0.41 0.20 -15.74
N VAL A 149 1.67 0.51 -15.41
CA VAL A 149 2.04 1.31 -14.24
C VAL A 149 1.37 2.68 -14.30
N GLU A 150 1.37 3.32 -15.46
CA GLU A 150 0.77 4.62 -15.71
C GLU A 150 -0.73 4.61 -15.42
N TRP A 151 -1.43 3.58 -15.89
CA TRP A 151 -2.87 3.41 -15.63
C TRP A 151 -3.15 3.25 -14.13
N LYS A 152 -2.34 2.46 -13.42
CA LYS A 152 -2.47 2.32 -11.97
C LYS A 152 -2.17 3.64 -11.26
N ALA A 153 -1.16 4.37 -11.72
CA ALA A 153 -0.71 5.62 -11.12
C ALA A 153 -1.81 6.69 -11.10
N GLU A 154 -2.67 6.77 -12.12
CA GLU A 154 -3.76 7.75 -12.15
C GLU A 154 -4.71 7.64 -10.96
N PHE A 155 -4.93 6.42 -10.43
CA PHE A 155 -5.72 6.24 -9.22
C PHE A 155 -5.02 6.78 -7.97
N TYR A 156 -3.69 6.63 -7.88
CA TYR A 156 -2.91 7.10 -6.75
C TYR A 156 -2.66 8.61 -6.79
N ARG A 157 -2.65 9.23 -7.97
CA ARG A 157 -2.40 10.66 -8.15
C ARG A 157 -3.28 11.50 -7.25
N LYS A 158 -4.59 11.29 -7.31
CA LYS A 158 -5.56 12.07 -6.55
C LYS A 158 -5.31 12.04 -5.04
N VAL A 159 -5.05 10.87 -4.45
CA VAL A 159 -4.77 10.79 -3.01
C VAL A 159 -3.41 11.41 -2.67
N PHE A 160 -2.44 11.32 -3.55
CA PHE A 160 -1.12 11.91 -3.36
C PHE A 160 -1.17 13.45 -3.41
N GLU A 161 -1.91 14.02 -4.36
CA GLU A 161 -2.12 15.46 -4.46
C GLU A 161 -2.90 16.00 -3.25
N MET A 162 -3.99 15.32 -2.85
CA MET A 162 -4.80 15.74 -1.70
C MET A 162 -4.06 15.70 -0.35
N ASN A 163 -2.98 14.94 -0.25
CA ASN A 163 -2.16 14.81 0.96
C ASN A 163 -0.76 15.44 0.79
N GLU A 164 -0.56 16.24 -0.25
CA GLU A 164 0.69 16.97 -0.52
C GLU A 164 1.93 16.05 -0.60
N ILE A 165 1.74 14.84 -1.14
CA ILE A 165 2.81 13.85 -1.28
C ILE A 165 3.66 14.10 -2.55
N LEU A 166 3.10 14.76 -3.57
CA LEU A 166 3.77 15.09 -4.83
C LEU A 166 4.44 16.44 -4.80
#